data_9c921fe9cd400c536c57522bab390bd4
#
_entry.id   9c921fe9cd400c536c57522bab390bd4
#
_cell.length_a   1.000
_cell.length_b   1.000
_cell.length_c   1.000
_cell.angle_alpha   90.00
_cell.angle_beta   90.00
_cell.angle_gamma   90.00
#
_symmetry.space_group_name_H-M   'P 1'
#
loop_
_entity.id
_entity.type
_entity.pdbx_description
1 polymer ?
#
loop_
_entity_poly.entity_id
_entity_poly.type
_entity_poly.pdbx_seq_one_letter_code
_entity_poly.pdbx_strand_id
1 'polypeptide(L)'
;HQPLPAAATVISDVRCTDAFDKGKGRGAIILLETVLTDKATGDKLCTMDSVLFARGDGGYGGPQGSPDALPQAPIRPADHVVEFQTLDRQALMYRLSGDRNPLHCDPDFAAAAGFEKPILHGLCTYGHACHAVVRTTCDYHPEKLLSFSTRFSAPVIPGDMLQTHIWEEEEEIYFTTSVPEKDLIVLSNGFATLDI
;
A
#
# COMPACT_ATOMS: atom_id res chain seq x y z
N HIS A 1 6.57 -12.95 9.29
CA HIS A 1 7.39 -13.98 9.95
C HIS A 1 6.52 -14.94 10.76
N GLN A 2 5.44 -14.45 11.32
CA GLN A 2 4.43 -15.22 12.04
C GLN A 2 3.12 -14.44 12.15
N PRO A 3 1.97 -15.10 12.41
CA PRO A 3 0.70 -14.41 12.62
C PRO A 3 0.80 -13.37 13.74
N LEU A 4 0.19 -12.21 13.52
CA LEU A 4 0.16 -11.16 14.55
C LEU A 4 -0.74 -11.60 15.71
N PRO A 5 -0.27 -11.51 16.97
CA PRO A 5 -1.08 -11.84 18.13
C PRO A 5 -2.22 -10.82 18.29
N ALA A 6 -3.34 -11.26 18.88
CA ALA A 6 -4.51 -10.40 19.12
C ALA A 6 -4.20 -9.19 20.02
N ALA A 7 -3.20 -9.32 20.89
CA ALA A 7 -2.68 -8.23 21.73
C ALA A 7 -1.20 -8.45 21.99
N ALA A 8 -0.40 -7.41 21.79
CA ALA A 8 1.03 -7.41 22.08
C ALA A 8 1.54 -5.99 22.32
N THR A 9 2.69 -5.88 22.96
CA THR A 9 3.51 -4.68 22.93
C THR A 9 4.62 -4.91 21.91
N VAL A 10 4.64 -4.11 20.85
CA VAL A 10 5.62 -4.24 19.79
C VAL A 10 6.70 -3.17 19.87
N ILE A 11 7.92 -3.53 19.49
CA ILE A 11 9.01 -2.60 19.19
C ILE A 11 9.03 -2.44 17.68
N SER A 12 8.99 -1.18 17.23
CA SER A 12 9.13 -0.81 15.82
C SER A 12 10.53 -0.21 15.62
N ASP A 13 11.35 -0.87 14.81
CA ASP A 13 12.67 -0.38 14.42
C ASP A 13 12.63 0.00 12.94
N VAL A 14 12.93 1.27 12.65
CA VAL A 14 12.87 1.83 11.30
C VAL A 14 14.27 2.25 10.87
N ARG A 15 14.71 1.79 9.71
CA ARG A 15 15.99 2.18 9.13
C ARG A 15 15.86 2.57 7.66
N CYS A 16 16.67 3.53 7.23
CA CYS A 16 16.89 3.80 5.81
C CYS A 16 17.89 2.74 5.30
N THR A 17 17.46 1.95 4.32
CA THR A 17 18.31 0.91 3.72
C THR A 17 19.04 1.41 2.50
N ASP A 18 18.43 2.35 1.75
CA ASP A 18 19.06 2.98 0.58
C ASP A 18 18.40 4.33 0.26
N ALA A 19 19.10 5.15 -0.54
CA ALA A 19 18.56 6.42 -1.05
C ALA A 19 19.17 6.74 -2.42
N PHE A 20 18.32 7.02 -3.41
CA PHE A 20 18.72 7.32 -4.78
C PHE A 20 18.42 8.77 -5.15
N ASP A 21 19.45 9.49 -5.60
CA ASP A 21 19.31 10.86 -6.09
C ASP A 21 18.80 10.88 -7.53
N LYS A 22 17.66 11.50 -7.76
CA LYS A 22 17.10 11.65 -9.11
C LYS A 22 17.60 12.93 -9.80
N GLY A 23 18.41 13.72 -9.10
CA GLY A 23 18.98 14.98 -9.58
C GLY A 23 18.20 16.22 -9.11
N LYS A 24 18.83 17.38 -9.23
CA LYS A 24 18.28 18.66 -8.77
C LYS A 24 16.89 18.92 -9.35
N GLY A 25 15.91 19.16 -8.47
CA GLY A 25 14.52 19.42 -8.83
C GLY A 25 13.74 18.20 -9.32
N ARG A 26 14.31 16.98 -9.26
CA ARG A 26 13.66 15.73 -9.66
C ARG A 26 13.35 14.79 -8.49
N GLY A 27 13.67 15.22 -7.26
CA GLY A 27 13.42 14.47 -6.04
C GLY A 27 14.44 13.38 -5.74
N ALA A 28 14.16 12.60 -4.72
CA ALA A 28 14.92 11.44 -4.30
C ALA A 28 14.00 10.26 -3.99
N ILE A 29 14.50 9.05 -4.13
CA ILE A 29 13.83 7.83 -3.68
C ILE A 29 14.53 7.37 -2.39
N ILE A 30 13.77 7.13 -1.34
CA ILE A 30 14.26 6.67 -0.04
C ILE A 30 13.63 5.31 0.25
N LEU A 31 14.44 4.32 0.56
CA LEU A 31 14.00 2.99 0.94
C LEU A 31 14.07 2.87 2.47
N LEU A 32 12.95 2.51 3.07
CA LEU A 32 12.83 2.28 4.50
C LEU A 32 12.45 0.83 4.75
N GLU A 33 13.14 0.20 5.69
CA GLU A 33 12.73 -1.06 6.28
C GLU A 33 12.23 -0.81 7.71
N THR A 34 11.08 -1.37 8.05
CA THR A 34 10.54 -1.36 9.41
C THR A 34 10.38 -2.80 9.89
N VAL A 35 11.01 -3.13 11.01
CA VAL A 35 10.87 -4.44 11.64
C VAL A 35 10.04 -4.31 12.90
N LEU A 36 8.95 -5.09 12.99
CA LEU A 36 8.13 -5.21 14.19
C LEU A 36 8.56 -6.45 14.96
N THR A 37 8.87 -6.27 16.25
CA THR A 37 9.29 -7.33 17.16
C THR A 37 8.38 -7.37 18.38
N ASP A 38 7.96 -8.54 18.81
CA ASP A 38 7.26 -8.69 20.10
C ASP A 38 8.22 -8.36 21.23
N LYS A 39 7.83 -7.40 22.07
CA LYS A 39 8.67 -6.96 23.19
C LYS A 39 8.88 -8.05 24.26
N ALA A 40 7.91 -8.94 24.42
CA ALA A 40 7.97 -9.96 25.48
C ALA A 40 8.85 -11.15 25.10
N THR A 41 8.78 -11.58 23.83
CA THR A 41 9.50 -12.77 23.35
C THR A 41 10.79 -12.44 22.58
N GLY A 42 10.87 -11.27 21.98
CA GLY A 42 11.95 -10.89 21.08
C GLY A 42 11.78 -11.41 19.64
N ASP A 43 10.66 -12.09 19.35
CA ASP A 43 10.40 -12.65 18.03
C ASP A 43 10.02 -11.58 17.02
N LYS A 44 10.54 -11.69 15.79
CA LYS A 44 10.11 -10.86 14.68
C LYS A 44 8.68 -11.23 14.27
N LEU A 45 7.82 -10.23 14.22
CA LEU A 45 6.42 -10.37 13.79
C LEU A 45 6.28 -10.10 12.29
N CYS A 46 6.77 -8.94 11.85
CA CYS A 46 6.59 -8.48 10.48
C CYS A 46 7.79 -7.62 10.04
N THR A 47 8.14 -7.68 8.77
CA THR A 47 9.03 -6.72 8.12
C THR A 47 8.23 -5.96 7.06
N MET A 48 8.33 -4.64 7.05
CA MET A 48 7.66 -3.77 6.09
C MET A 48 8.70 -2.95 5.34
N ASP A 49 8.69 -3.04 4.01
CA ASP A 49 9.51 -2.23 3.14
C ASP A 49 8.67 -1.11 2.54
N SER A 50 9.18 0.11 2.57
CA SER A 50 8.51 1.28 2.04
C SER A 50 9.44 2.06 1.11
N VAL A 51 8.93 2.43 -0.05
CA VAL A 51 9.62 3.30 -1.00
C VAL A 51 8.96 4.66 -0.98
N LEU A 52 9.68 5.67 -0.51
CA LEU A 52 9.23 7.06 -0.47
C LEU A 52 9.82 7.85 -1.62
N PHE A 53 8.99 8.67 -2.26
CA PHE A 53 9.44 9.66 -3.23
C PHE A 53 9.45 11.06 -2.61
N ALA A 54 10.64 11.50 -2.22
CA ALA A 54 10.88 12.82 -1.61
C ALA A 54 11.05 13.88 -2.71
N ARG A 55 9.97 14.57 -3.07
CA ARG A 55 9.90 15.46 -4.25
C ARG A 55 10.86 16.63 -4.20
N GLY A 56 11.15 17.14 -2.99
CA GLY A 56 12.00 18.33 -2.77
C GLY A 56 13.50 18.02 -2.61
N ASP A 57 13.90 16.76 -2.44
CA ASP A 57 15.20 16.38 -1.87
C ASP A 57 16.24 15.85 -2.87
N GLY A 58 16.05 16.13 -4.17
CA GLY A 58 17.00 15.73 -5.20
C GLY A 58 18.19 16.68 -5.37
N GLY A 59 19.32 16.16 -5.85
CA GLY A 59 20.52 16.91 -6.14
C GLY A 59 21.54 16.97 -4.99
N TYR A 60 21.47 16.01 -4.07
CA TYR A 60 22.43 15.88 -2.96
C TYR A 60 23.71 15.14 -3.35
N GLY A 61 23.81 14.64 -4.59
CA GLY A 61 25.00 13.94 -5.09
C GLY A 61 25.12 12.48 -4.67
N GLY A 62 24.02 11.86 -4.26
CA GLY A 62 23.95 10.44 -3.91
C GLY A 62 23.94 9.50 -5.13
N PRO A 63 23.88 8.18 -4.89
CA PRO A 63 23.84 7.19 -5.96
C PRO A 63 22.62 7.41 -6.87
N GLN A 64 22.81 7.13 -8.17
CA GLN A 64 21.72 7.11 -9.13
C GLN A 64 21.11 5.71 -9.15
N GLY A 65 19.80 5.61 -9.35
CA GLY A 65 19.14 4.30 -9.41
C GLY A 65 17.65 4.37 -9.11
N SER A 66 17.10 3.21 -8.89
CA SER A 66 15.74 2.97 -8.42
C SER A 66 15.69 1.60 -7.72
N PRO A 67 14.74 1.36 -6.82
CA PRO A 67 14.49 0.03 -6.31
C PRO A 67 14.10 -0.93 -7.44
N ASP A 68 14.20 -2.22 -7.18
CA ASP A 68 13.72 -3.25 -8.09
C ASP A 68 12.23 -3.02 -8.39
N ALA A 69 11.85 -3.29 -9.64
CA ALA A 69 10.46 -3.17 -10.05
C ALA A 69 9.65 -4.31 -9.43
N LEU A 70 8.49 -3.99 -8.90
CA LEU A 70 7.52 -5.01 -8.50
C LEU A 70 7.07 -5.82 -9.73
N PRO A 71 6.72 -7.11 -9.55
CA PRO A 71 6.19 -7.95 -10.61
C PRO A 71 4.99 -7.31 -11.31
N GLN A 72 4.74 -7.70 -12.55
CA GLN A 72 3.59 -7.25 -13.32
C GLN A 72 2.55 -8.36 -13.41
N ALA A 73 1.28 -7.99 -13.38
CA ALA A 73 0.20 -8.93 -13.59
C ALA A 73 0.30 -9.63 -14.95
N PRO A 74 -0.11 -10.91 -15.06
CA PRO A 74 -0.15 -11.65 -16.31
C PRO A 74 -1.00 -10.97 -17.39
N ILE A 75 -0.61 -11.14 -18.67
CA ILE A 75 -1.37 -10.62 -19.80
C ILE A 75 -2.46 -11.64 -20.18
N ARG A 76 -3.47 -11.76 -19.33
CA ARG A 76 -4.66 -12.59 -19.54
C ARG A 76 -5.82 -12.00 -18.73
N PRO A 77 -7.07 -12.41 -18.96
CA PRO A 77 -8.18 -12.01 -18.07
C PRO A 77 -7.88 -12.39 -16.61
N ALA A 78 -8.32 -11.55 -15.69
CA ALA A 78 -8.22 -11.82 -14.26
C ALA A 78 -9.07 -13.05 -13.88
N ASP A 79 -8.59 -13.82 -12.91
CA ASP A 79 -9.35 -14.96 -12.37
C ASP A 79 -10.50 -14.49 -11.49
N HIS A 80 -10.29 -13.37 -10.76
CA HIS A 80 -11.32 -12.75 -9.93
C HIS A 80 -11.37 -11.24 -10.16
N VAL A 81 -12.58 -10.71 -10.04
CA VAL A 81 -12.85 -9.26 -10.01
C VAL A 81 -13.70 -8.98 -8.79
N VAL A 82 -13.19 -8.15 -7.88
CA VAL A 82 -13.86 -7.83 -6.62
C VAL A 82 -14.11 -6.34 -6.55
N GLU A 83 -15.36 -5.96 -6.26
CA GLU A 83 -15.78 -4.57 -6.15
C GLU A 83 -16.06 -4.20 -4.69
N PHE A 84 -15.61 -3.02 -4.28
CA PHE A 84 -15.92 -2.40 -3.01
C PHE A 84 -16.33 -0.95 -3.19
N GLN A 85 -17.56 -0.63 -2.82
CA GLN A 85 -18.00 0.75 -2.73
C GLN A 85 -17.43 1.39 -1.47
N THR A 86 -16.55 2.39 -1.63
CA THR A 86 -16.10 3.17 -0.48
C THR A 86 -17.21 4.12 -0.02
N LEU A 87 -17.25 4.44 1.26
CA LEU A 87 -18.22 5.41 1.80
C LEU A 87 -17.70 6.83 1.60
N ASP A 88 -18.60 7.81 1.43
CA ASP A 88 -18.25 9.24 1.39
C ASP A 88 -17.48 9.68 2.64
N ARG A 89 -17.75 9.04 3.79
CA ARG A 89 -17.05 9.26 5.06
C ARG A 89 -15.92 8.26 5.34
N GLN A 90 -15.49 7.47 4.36
CA GLN A 90 -14.50 6.41 4.56
C GLN A 90 -13.19 6.94 5.17
N ALA A 91 -12.71 8.09 4.73
CA ALA A 91 -11.51 8.70 5.28
C ALA A 91 -11.67 9.12 6.75
N LEU A 92 -12.87 9.63 7.13
CA LEU A 92 -13.15 10.01 8.52
C LEU A 92 -13.21 8.79 9.45
N MET A 93 -13.65 7.65 8.94
CA MET A 93 -13.64 6.39 9.67
C MET A 93 -12.22 5.84 9.78
N TYR A 94 -11.47 5.81 8.67
CA TYR A 94 -10.12 5.27 8.65
C TYR A 94 -9.15 6.04 9.56
N ARG A 95 -9.27 7.37 9.66
CA ARG A 95 -8.42 8.17 10.57
C ARG A 95 -8.52 7.76 12.05
N LEU A 96 -9.58 7.05 12.44
CA LEU A 96 -9.71 6.49 13.79
C LEU A 96 -8.69 5.37 14.06
N SER A 97 -8.11 4.78 13.01
CA SER A 97 -7.02 3.80 13.11
C SER A 97 -5.65 4.44 13.39
N GLY A 98 -5.58 5.78 13.52
CA GLY A 98 -4.37 6.49 13.98
C GLY A 98 -3.80 7.50 13.00
N ASP A 99 -4.04 7.38 11.70
CA ASP A 99 -3.57 8.35 10.71
C ASP A 99 -4.50 9.58 10.67
N ARG A 100 -4.05 10.66 11.31
CA ARG A 100 -4.80 11.92 11.44
C ARG A 100 -4.33 13.01 10.48
N ASN A 101 -3.60 12.67 9.42
CA ASN A 101 -3.14 13.64 8.43
C ASN A 101 -4.34 14.46 7.90
N PRO A 102 -4.30 15.80 7.97
CA PRO A 102 -5.38 16.67 7.53
C PRO A 102 -5.70 16.54 6.03
N LEU A 103 -4.78 16.05 5.21
CA LEU A 103 -4.98 15.77 3.79
C LEU A 103 -6.26 14.94 3.51
N HIS A 104 -6.67 14.13 4.47
CA HIS A 104 -7.78 13.19 4.32
C HIS A 104 -9.11 13.70 4.88
N CYS A 105 -9.15 14.91 5.47
CA CYS A 105 -10.38 15.43 6.08
C CYS A 105 -10.55 16.95 5.99
N ASP A 106 -9.49 17.70 5.71
CA ASP A 106 -9.50 19.15 5.64
C ASP A 106 -9.46 19.62 4.19
N PRO A 107 -10.54 20.24 3.66
CA PRO A 107 -10.58 20.69 2.27
C PRO A 107 -9.52 21.76 1.93
N ASP A 108 -9.23 22.67 2.86
CA ASP A 108 -8.25 23.74 2.63
C ASP A 108 -6.84 23.17 2.55
N PHE A 109 -6.53 22.20 3.42
CA PHE A 109 -5.25 21.50 3.39
C PHE A 109 -5.12 20.66 2.10
N ALA A 110 -6.16 19.95 1.69
CA ALA A 110 -6.17 19.18 0.45
C ALA A 110 -5.96 20.09 -0.78
N ALA A 111 -6.63 21.25 -0.82
CA ALA A 111 -6.46 22.23 -1.89
C ALA A 111 -5.02 22.78 -1.94
N ALA A 112 -4.43 23.09 -0.78
CA ALA A 112 -3.03 23.54 -0.69
C ALA A 112 -2.04 22.46 -1.17
N ALA A 113 -2.41 21.17 -1.00
CA ALA A 113 -1.64 20.03 -1.50
C ALA A 113 -1.90 19.69 -2.98
N GLY A 114 -2.78 20.45 -3.66
CA GLY A 114 -3.09 20.30 -5.10
C GLY A 114 -4.22 19.32 -5.40
N PHE A 115 -5.04 18.95 -4.42
CA PHE A 115 -6.20 18.08 -4.60
C PHE A 115 -7.51 18.89 -4.55
N GLU A 116 -8.46 18.54 -5.40
CA GLU A 116 -9.78 19.17 -5.43
C GLU A 116 -10.61 18.92 -4.15
N LYS A 117 -10.40 17.76 -3.54
CA LYS A 117 -11.09 17.29 -2.31
C LYS A 117 -10.12 16.51 -1.44
N PRO A 118 -10.43 16.34 -0.14
CA PRO A 118 -9.73 15.38 0.70
C PRO A 118 -9.71 13.99 0.06
N ILE A 119 -8.53 13.37 0.00
CA ILE A 119 -8.35 12.05 -0.60
C ILE A 119 -8.47 10.94 0.44
N LEU A 120 -8.80 9.73 0.00
CA LEU A 120 -8.76 8.56 0.87
C LEU A 120 -7.31 8.22 1.24
N HIS A 121 -7.08 7.72 2.46
CA HIS A 121 -5.79 7.21 2.87
C HIS A 121 -5.33 6.08 1.94
N GLY A 122 -4.09 6.15 1.50
CA GLY A 122 -3.52 5.10 0.65
C GLY A 122 -3.62 3.71 1.30
N LEU A 123 -3.30 3.62 2.59
CA LEU A 123 -3.40 2.35 3.33
C LEU A 123 -4.85 1.85 3.51
N CYS A 124 -5.86 2.71 3.40
CA CYS A 124 -7.25 2.26 3.34
C CYS A 124 -7.54 1.56 2.01
N THR A 125 -7.10 2.13 0.89
CA THR A 125 -7.20 1.49 -0.43
C THR A 125 -6.42 0.17 -0.48
N TYR A 126 -5.21 0.16 0.09
CA TYR A 126 -4.38 -1.04 0.27
C TYR A 126 -5.12 -2.13 1.06
N GLY A 127 -5.78 -1.77 2.16
CA GLY A 127 -6.58 -2.68 2.98
C GLY A 127 -7.78 -3.27 2.22
N HIS A 128 -8.45 -2.50 1.35
CA HIS A 128 -9.51 -3.01 0.48
C HIS A 128 -8.98 -4.04 -0.53
N ALA A 129 -7.83 -3.78 -1.15
CA ALA A 129 -7.19 -4.74 -2.06
C ALA A 129 -6.74 -6.01 -1.32
N CYS A 130 -6.14 -5.87 -0.13
CA CYS A 130 -5.76 -6.99 0.71
C CYS A 130 -6.98 -7.84 1.10
N HIS A 131 -8.09 -7.20 1.49
CA HIS A 131 -9.34 -7.90 1.78
C HIS A 131 -9.88 -8.64 0.54
N ALA A 132 -9.78 -8.05 -0.66
CA ALA A 132 -10.16 -8.72 -1.90
C ALA A 132 -9.36 -10.02 -2.10
N VAL A 133 -8.03 -9.95 -1.96
CA VAL A 133 -7.15 -11.13 -2.07
C VAL A 133 -7.48 -12.16 -1.00
N VAL A 134 -7.51 -11.79 0.28
CA VAL A 134 -7.81 -12.74 1.37
C VAL A 134 -9.18 -13.42 1.19
N ARG A 135 -10.17 -12.67 0.70
CA ARG A 135 -11.50 -13.21 0.42
C ARG A 135 -11.51 -14.24 -0.68
N THR A 136 -10.79 -14.00 -1.78
CA THR A 136 -10.89 -14.84 -2.99
C THR A 136 -9.89 -15.99 -3.01
N THR A 137 -8.68 -15.77 -2.49
CA THR A 137 -7.58 -16.74 -2.62
C THR A 137 -7.23 -17.45 -1.30
N CYS A 138 -7.64 -16.88 -0.16
CA CYS A 138 -7.37 -17.49 1.16
C CYS A 138 -8.62 -18.00 1.87
N ASP A 139 -9.81 -17.89 1.27
CA ASP A 139 -11.09 -18.27 1.91
C ASP A 139 -11.27 -17.65 3.31
N TYR A 140 -10.92 -16.37 3.46
CA TYR A 140 -10.90 -15.63 4.75
C TYR A 140 -9.94 -16.21 5.82
N HIS A 141 -8.91 -16.93 5.40
CA HIS A 141 -7.81 -17.40 6.25
C HIS A 141 -6.59 -16.49 6.09
N PRO A 142 -6.53 -15.34 6.77
CA PRO A 142 -5.47 -14.34 6.58
C PRO A 142 -4.07 -14.86 6.97
N GLU A 143 -3.99 -15.91 7.77
CA GLU A 143 -2.74 -16.59 8.13
C GLU A 143 -2.03 -17.22 6.94
N LYS A 144 -2.75 -17.47 5.84
CA LYS A 144 -2.16 -17.96 4.58
C LYS A 144 -1.43 -16.87 3.81
N LEU A 145 -1.70 -15.58 4.08
CA LEU A 145 -1.07 -14.47 3.40
C LEU A 145 0.31 -14.19 4.00
N LEU A 146 1.38 -14.55 3.29
CA LEU A 146 2.76 -14.39 3.75
C LEU A 146 3.33 -13.00 3.43
N SER A 147 2.99 -12.47 2.26
CA SER A 147 3.44 -11.13 1.85
C SER A 147 2.37 -10.41 1.05
N PHE A 148 2.38 -9.08 1.08
CA PHE A 148 1.47 -8.24 0.29
C PHE A 148 2.16 -6.92 -0.04
N SER A 149 2.29 -6.60 -1.32
CA SER A 149 2.96 -5.40 -1.80
C SER A 149 2.23 -4.77 -2.97
N THR A 150 2.36 -3.48 -3.15
CA THR A 150 1.80 -2.76 -4.30
C THR A 150 2.42 -1.38 -4.45
N ARG A 151 2.21 -0.78 -5.60
CA ARG A 151 2.54 0.61 -5.87
C ARG A 151 1.28 1.47 -5.83
N PHE A 152 1.30 2.53 -5.04
CA PHE A 152 0.28 3.60 -5.07
C PHE A 152 0.48 4.45 -6.32
N SER A 153 -0.48 4.40 -7.25
CA SER A 153 -0.36 5.02 -8.58
C SER A 153 -1.18 6.29 -8.72
N ALA A 154 -2.32 6.36 -8.04
CA ALA A 154 -3.20 7.53 -8.06
C ALA A 154 -4.02 7.64 -6.77
N PRO A 155 -4.52 8.84 -6.43
CA PRO A 155 -5.38 9.05 -5.27
C PRO A 155 -6.79 8.51 -5.52
N VAL A 156 -7.44 8.08 -4.43
CA VAL A 156 -8.86 7.70 -4.38
C VAL A 156 -9.62 8.81 -3.66
N ILE A 157 -10.79 9.15 -4.13
CA ILE A 157 -11.72 10.05 -3.44
C ILE A 157 -12.71 9.21 -2.62
N PRO A 158 -12.99 9.54 -1.35
CA PRO A 158 -14.07 8.88 -0.61
C PRO A 158 -15.38 8.90 -1.41
N GLY A 159 -16.06 7.75 -1.50
CA GLY A 159 -17.22 7.54 -2.38
C GLY A 159 -16.87 6.85 -3.70
N ASP A 160 -15.62 6.76 -4.11
CA ASP A 160 -15.23 6.00 -5.30
C ASP A 160 -15.46 4.49 -5.11
N MET A 161 -15.93 3.81 -6.15
CA MET A 161 -15.94 2.35 -6.20
C MET A 161 -14.54 1.84 -6.59
N LEU A 162 -14.03 0.91 -5.80
CA LEU A 162 -12.78 0.22 -6.06
C LEU A 162 -13.06 -1.12 -6.72
N GLN A 163 -12.38 -1.41 -7.82
CA GLN A 163 -12.43 -2.70 -8.50
C GLN A 163 -11.04 -3.31 -8.51
N THR A 164 -10.88 -4.46 -7.84
CA THR A 164 -9.62 -5.19 -7.76
C THR A 164 -9.67 -6.41 -8.68
N HIS A 165 -8.78 -6.45 -9.66
CA HIS A 165 -8.53 -7.58 -10.54
C HIS A 165 -7.42 -8.43 -9.93
N ILE A 166 -7.60 -9.75 -9.87
CA ILE A 166 -6.71 -10.70 -9.21
C ILE A 166 -6.40 -11.85 -10.16
N TRP A 167 -5.11 -12.21 -10.24
CA TRP A 167 -4.60 -13.36 -10.99
C TRP A 167 -3.88 -14.30 -10.03
N GLU A 168 -4.17 -15.58 -10.15
CA GLU A 168 -3.55 -16.65 -9.36
C GLU A 168 -2.54 -17.43 -10.21
N GLU A 169 -1.30 -17.52 -9.72
CA GLU A 169 -0.21 -18.29 -10.31
C GLU A 169 0.45 -19.13 -9.19
N GLU A 170 -0.15 -20.28 -8.88
CA GLU A 170 0.28 -21.15 -7.78
C GLU A 170 0.27 -20.40 -6.42
N GLU A 171 1.43 -20.20 -5.78
CA GLU A 171 1.58 -19.49 -4.52
C GLU A 171 1.66 -17.96 -4.69
N GLU A 172 1.74 -17.47 -5.94
CA GLU A 172 1.87 -16.06 -6.27
C GLU A 172 0.54 -15.46 -6.70
N ILE A 173 0.18 -14.35 -6.11
CA ILE A 173 -1.02 -13.59 -6.44
C ILE A 173 -0.62 -12.23 -7.01
N TYR A 174 -1.12 -11.92 -8.18
CA TYR A 174 -0.98 -10.61 -8.80
C TYR A 174 -2.29 -9.86 -8.72
N PHE A 175 -2.23 -8.55 -8.52
CA PHE A 175 -3.45 -7.75 -8.51
C PHE A 175 -3.23 -6.31 -8.99
N THR A 176 -4.32 -5.70 -9.44
CA THR A 176 -4.42 -4.27 -9.70
C THR A 176 -5.74 -3.77 -9.15
N THR A 177 -5.76 -2.53 -8.64
CA THR A 177 -7.01 -1.90 -8.21
C THR A 177 -7.23 -0.61 -8.99
N SER A 178 -8.44 -0.42 -9.48
CA SER A 178 -8.85 0.74 -10.26
C SER A 178 -10.13 1.38 -9.70
N VAL A 179 -10.40 2.60 -10.17
CA VAL A 179 -11.70 3.27 -10.06
C VAL A 179 -12.29 3.28 -11.48
N PRO A 180 -13.15 2.32 -11.84
CA PRO A 180 -13.62 2.13 -13.22
C PRO A 180 -14.30 3.36 -13.81
N GLU A 181 -15.11 4.08 -13.03
CA GLU A 181 -15.82 5.28 -13.47
C GLU A 181 -14.87 6.42 -13.94
N LYS A 182 -13.61 6.37 -13.49
CA LYS A 182 -12.57 7.37 -13.81
C LYS A 182 -11.51 6.83 -14.77
N ASP A 183 -11.61 5.57 -15.18
CA ASP A 183 -10.58 4.84 -15.93
C ASP A 183 -9.18 5.00 -15.29
N LEU A 184 -9.12 4.87 -13.96
CA LEU A 184 -7.95 5.22 -13.17
C LEU A 184 -7.43 4.03 -12.38
N ILE A 185 -6.18 3.60 -12.64
CA ILE A 185 -5.49 2.60 -11.82
C ILE A 185 -4.94 3.32 -10.57
N VAL A 186 -5.37 2.89 -9.40
CA VAL A 186 -4.98 3.46 -8.10
C VAL A 186 -3.93 2.64 -7.37
N LEU A 187 -3.95 1.30 -7.54
CA LEU A 187 -2.88 0.40 -7.12
C LEU A 187 -2.41 -0.40 -8.33
N SER A 188 -1.11 -0.36 -8.61
CA SER A 188 -0.47 -1.12 -9.70
C SER A 188 0.60 -2.05 -9.17
N ASN A 189 1.00 -3.04 -9.97
CA ASN A 189 2.04 -4.00 -9.62
C ASN A 189 1.78 -4.65 -8.25
N GLY A 190 0.52 -4.96 -7.97
CA GLY A 190 0.14 -5.68 -6.78
C GLY A 190 0.69 -7.11 -6.83
N PHE A 191 1.33 -7.53 -5.73
CA PHE A 191 1.92 -8.85 -5.60
C PHE A 191 1.78 -9.36 -4.18
N ALA A 192 1.39 -10.61 -4.04
CA ALA A 192 1.29 -11.29 -2.77
C ALA A 192 1.79 -12.73 -2.90
N THR A 193 2.22 -13.31 -1.78
CA THR A 193 2.59 -14.73 -1.69
C THR A 193 1.75 -15.41 -0.61
N LEU A 194 1.36 -16.64 -0.89
CA LEU A 194 0.54 -17.46 -0.01
C LEU A 194 1.31 -18.67 0.50
N ASP A 195 0.90 -19.16 1.67
CA ASP A 195 1.20 -20.50 2.21
C ASP A 195 -0.02 -21.39 1.90
N ILE A 196 0.08 -22.26 0.88
CA ILE A 196 -1.03 -23.07 0.37
C ILE A 196 -0.98 -24.47 0.95
#